data_1972a0e4ece95f58f0294965b4502056
#
_entry.id   1972a0e4ece95f58f0294965b4502056
#
_cell.length_a   1.000
_cell.length_b   1.000
_cell.length_c   1.000
_cell.angle_alpha   90.00
_cell.angle_beta   90.00
_cell.angle_gamma   90.00
#
_symmetry.space_group_name_H-M   'P 1'
#
loop_
_entity.id
_entity.type
_entity.pdbx_description
1 polymer ?
#
loop_
_entity_poly.entity_id
_entity_poly.type
_entity_poly.pdbx_seq_one_letter_code
_entity_poly.pdbx_strand_id
1 'polypeptide(L)'
;MELAIVILNWNAAADTIPCVHQIASWERLRPTIWVVDNGSSDGSAEAIARECPQVRLVRNSDNLGFAGGNNRGIAEALAVGDAPILLLNNDAFIEEGDVIRLLDTLDGDPRIGFIGPLLYDASRKEKLLSAGGKNPARHHQSHILELTDGEPVRIVECVPGTVVLVRAEVFRRVGLLDEAYFFASEVADLCLQAGRCGYVSAIDTRARAFHHLGRSSDLRSSLYVYYIIRNRFLLTRKFERHWKILFYCFWALYCLALSLKVQLSGRPTTARAIRLGLLDGLRGRFGGQNERVLLASGVGPRATLVRE
;
A
#
# COMPACT_ATOMS: atom_id res chain seq x y z
N MET A 1 -25.55 -1.19 2.69
CA MET A 1 -24.38 -0.38 3.08
C MET A 1 -23.75 0.19 1.82
N GLU A 2 -23.49 1.50 1.80
CA GLU A 2 -22.74 2.12 0.72
C GLU A 2 -21.26 1.85 0.89
N LEU A 3 -20.53 1.58 -0.19
CA LEU A 3 -19.11 1.30 -0.21
C LEU A 3 -18.50 1.80 -1.52
N ALA A 4 -17.39 2.51 -1.41
CA ALA A 4 -16.52 2.83 -2.53
C ALA A 4 -15.30 1.89 -2.52
N ILE A 5 -14.90 1.39 -3.68
CA ILE A 5 -13.68 0.58 -3.81
C ILE A 5 -12.76 1.27 -4.80
N VAL A 6 -11.50 1.47 -4.41
CA VAL A 6 -10.45 2.02 -5.26
C VAL A 6 -9.42 0.94 -5.52
N ILE A 7 -9.21 0.63 -6.80
CA ILE A 7 -8.24 -0.36 -7.29
C ILE A 7 -7.25 0.35 -8.19
N LEU A 8 -5.96 0.25 -7.88
CA LEU A 8 -4.90 0.84 -8.68
C LEU A 8 -4.36 -0.20 -9.67
N ASN A 9 -4.34 0.16 -10.95
CA ASN A 9 -3.73 -0.61 -12.02
C ASN A 9 -2.49 0.09 -12.58
N TRP A 10 -1.44 -0.65 -12.84
CA TRP A 10 -0.28 -0.22 -13.62
C TRP A 10 0.35 -1.40 -14.34
N ASN A 11 0.14 -1.49 -15.66
CA ASN A 11 0.62 -2.60 -16.51
C ASN A 11 0.24 -3.99 -15.95
N ALA A 12 -1.01 -4.15 -15.50
CA ALA A 12 -1.44 -5.34 -14.77
C ALA A 12 -2.94 -5.65 -14.97
N ALA A 13 -3.49 -5.47 -16.19
CA ALA A 13 -4.89 -5.80 -16.49
C ALA A 13 -5.22 -7.26 -16.16
N ALA A 14 -4.26 -8.17 -16.34
CA ALA A 14 -4.42 -9.59 -16.04
C ALA A 14 -4.71 -9.87 -14.54
N ASP A 15 -4.37 -8.97 -13.65
CA ASP A 15 -4.70 -9.03 -12.21
C ASP A 15 -5.94 -8.22 -11.90
N THR A 16 -6.06 -7.04 -12.49
CA THR A 16 -7.14 -6.09 -12.23
C THR A 16 -8.49 -6.60 -12.68
N ILE A 17 -8.59 -7.21 -13.87
CA ILE A 17 -9.86 -7.70 -14.41
C ILE A 17 -10.46 -8.82 -13.54
N PRO A 18 -9.73 -9.88 -13.15
CA PRO A 18 -10.25 -10.89 -12.22
C PRO A 18 -10.64 -10.31 -10.85
N CYS A 19 -9.87 -9.35 -10.32
CA CYS A 19 -10.19 -8.67 -9.06
C CYS A 19 -11.55 -7.94 -9.16
N VAL A 20 -11.78 -7.18 -10.24
CA VAL A 20 -13.06 -6.49 -10.49
C VAL A 20 -14.20 -7.49 -10.67
N HIS A 21 -14.02 -8.56 -11.43
CA HIS A 21 -15.06 -9.58 -11.64
C HIS A 21 -15.47 -10.26 -10.34
N GLN A 22 -14.51 -10.54 -9.45
CA GLN A 22 -14.78 -11.10 -8.14
C GLN A 22 -15.65 -10.16 -7.30
N ILE A 23 -15.34 -8.86 -7.26
CA ILE A 23 -16.15 -7.87 -6.54
C ILE A 23 -17.54 -7.71 -7.18
N ALA A 24 -17.61 -7.70 -8.51
CA ALA A 24 -18.86 -7.58 -9.23
C ALA A 24 -19.81 -8.78 -9.03
N SER A 25 -19.28 -9.94 -8.58
CA SER A 25 -20.07 -11.12 -8.25
C SER A 25 -20.70 -11.09 -6.84
N TRP A 26 -20.41 -10.07 -6.03
CA TRP A 26 -20.99 -9.93 -4.70
C TRP A 26 -22.51 -9.73 -4.76
N GLU A 27 -23.23 -10.36 -3.83
CA GLU A 27 -24.70 -10.37 -3.85
C GLU A 27 -25.33 -9.34 -2.89
N ARG A 28 -24.70 -9.13 -1.74
CA ARG A 28 -25.21 -8.30 -0.64
C ARG A 28 -24.71 -6.86 -0.71
N LEU A 29 -23.49 -6.66 -1.18
CA LEU A 29 -22.88 -5.34 -1.40
C LEU A 29 -22.95 -4.96 -2.88
N ARG A 30 -23.21 -3.70 -3.15
CA ARG A 30 -23.18 -3.11 -4.49
C ARG A 30 -22.25 -1.90 -4.47
N PRO A 31 -20.91 -2.14 -4.39
CA PRO A 31 -19.96 -1.05 -4.29
C PRO A 31 -19.87 -0.27 -5.60
N THR A 32 -19.58 1.02 -5.50
CA THR A 32 -19.06 1.76 -6.64
C THR A 32 -17.57 1.50 -6.76
N ILE A 33 -17.14 0.95 -7.90
CA ILE A 33 -15.74 0.56 -8.14
C ILE A 33 -15.07 1.61 -9.01
N TRP A 34 -14.02 2.22 -8.51
CA TRP A 34 -13.07 3.05 -9.27
C TRP A 34 -11.82 2.23 -9.56
N VAL A 35 -11.52 2.06 -10.85
CA VAL A 35 -10.22 1.53 -11.27
C VAL A 35 -9.41 2.71 -11.77
N VAL A 36 -8.24 2.92 -11.17
CA VAL A 36 -7.31 3.96 -11.58
C VAL A 36 -6.20 3.35 -12.40
N ASP A 37 -6.20 3.59 -13.69
CA ASP A 37 -5.06 3.24 -14.55
C ASP A 37 -3.97 4.30 -14.39
N ASN A 38 -2.85 3.89 -13.86
CA ASN A 38 -1.77 4.78 -13.42
C ASN A 38 -0.71 4.98 -14.50
N GLY A 39 -1.15 5.34 -15.71
CA GLY A 39 -0.28 5.56 -16.87
C GLY A 39 0.30 4.26 -17.41
N SER A 40 -0.53 3.25 -17.63
CA SER A 40 -0.11 1.99 -18.26
C SER A 40 0.23 2.19 -19.73
N SER A 41 1.23 1.44 -20.21
CA SER A 41 1.71 1.47 -21.60
C SER A 41 1.53 0.15 -22.36
N ASP A 42 0.90 -0.84 -21.70
CA ASP A 42 0.74 -2.22 -22.20
C ASP A 42 -0.67 -2.53 -22.74
N GLY A 43 -1.54 -1.51 -22.87
CA GLY A 43 -2.94 -1.68 -23.28
C GLY A 43 -3.89 -2.07 -22.13
N SER A 44 -3.41 -2.06 -20.89
CA SER A 44 -4.23 -2.38 -19.70
C SER A 44 -5.49 -1.53 -19.58
N ALA A 45 -5.39 -0.21 -19.83
CA ALA A 45 -6.53 0.69 -19.71
C ALA A 45 -7.66 0.33 -20.68
N GLU A 46 -7.32 -0.01 -21.93
CA GLU A 46 -8.27 -0.43 -22.97
C GLU A 46 -8.89 -1.79 -22.66
N ALA A 47 -8.08 -2.73 -22.16
CA ALA A 47 -8.57 -4.05 -21.75
C ALA A 47 -9.57 -3.94 -20.60
N ILE A 48 -9.24 -3.16 -19.56
CA ILE A 48 -10.14 -2.91 -18.41
C ILE A 48 -11.43 -2.23 -18.86
N ALA A 49 -11.36 -1.20 -19.73
CA ALA A 49 -12.55 -0.52 -20.24
C ALA A 49 -13.48 -1.46 -21.02
N ARG A 50 -12.92 -2.41 -21.75
CA ARG A 50 -13.67 -3.39 -22.56
C ARG A 50 -14.30 -4.50 -21.69
N GLU A 51 -13.54 -5.04 -20.73
CA GLU A 51 -13.91 -6.23 -19.97
C GLU A 51 -14.62 -5.92 -18.66
N CYS A 52 -14.50 -4.69 -18.17
CA CYS A 52 -15.13 -4.22 -16.93
C CYS A 52 -15.94 -2.93 -17.15
N PRO A 53 -16.97 -2.90 -18.04
CA PRO A 53 -17.70 -1.67 -18.38
C PRO A 53 -18.48 -1.08 -17.20
N GLN A 54 -18.66 -1.85 -16.11
CA GLN A 54 -19.36 -1.41 -14.89
C GLN A 54 -18.51 -0.54 -13.97
N VAL A 55 -17.17 -0.47 -14.15
CA VAL A 55 -16.29 0.32 -13.29
C VAL A 55 -16.19 1.77 -13.77
N ARG A 56 -15.88 2.66 -12.84
CA ARG A 56 -15.47 4.03 -13.15
C ARG A 56 -13.97 4.04 -13.39
N LEU A 57 -13.56 4.04 -14.66
CA LEU A 57 -12.15 4.05 -15.03
C LEU A 57 -11.59 5.48 -15.03
N VAL A 58 -10.61 5.72 -14.18
CA VAL A 58 -9.83 6.96 -14.11
C VAL A 58 -8.47 6.71 -14.78
N ARG A 59 -8.06 7.55 -15.72
CA ARG A 59 -6.79 7.40 -16.45
C ARG A 59 -5.82 8.52 -16.07
N ASN A 60 -4.65 8.17 -15.59
CA ASN A 60 -3.54 9.08 -15.40
C ASN A 60 -2.64 9.07 -16.64
N SER A 61 -2.03 10.23 -16.98
CA SER A 61 -1.05 10.32 -18.07
C SER A 61 0.26 9.62 -17.73
N ASP A 62 0.59 9.55 -16.42
CA ASP A 62 1.88 9.08 -15.93
C ASP A 62 1.70 8.22 -14.67
N ASN A 63 2.71 7.42 -14.34
CA ASN A 63 2.74 6.67 -13.10
C ASN A 63 3.02 7.61 -11.90
N LEU A 64 1.97 7.94 -11.15
CA LEU A 64 2.00 8.79 -9.96
C LEU A 64 2.40 8.01 -8.68
N GLY A 65 2.77 6.73 -8.81
CA GLY A 65 3.02 5.85 -7.69
C GLY A 65 1.73 5.38 -7.01
N PHE A 66 1.89 4.61 -5.94
CA PHE A 66 0.74 4.10 -5.18
C PHE A 66 -0.06 5.23 -4.52
N ALA A 67 0.63 6.19 -3.90
CA ALA A 67 -0.03 7.30 -3.22
C ALA A 67 -0.82 8.17 -4.21
N GLY A 68 -0.18 8.71 -5.23
CA GLY A 68 -0.82 9.61 -6.20
C GLY A 68 -1.91 8.92 -7.00
N GLY A 69 -1.68 7.66 -7.41
CA GLY A 69 -2.69 6.87 -8.13
C GLY A 69 -3.95 6.65 -7.29
N ASN A 70 -3.81 6.15 -6.05
CA ASN A 70 -4.97 5.97 -5.17
C ASN A 70 -5.66 7.30 -4.83
N ASN A 71 -4.91 8.39 -4.65
CA ASN A 71 -5.48 9.71 -4.40
C ASN A 71 -6.47 10.16 -5.48
N ARG A 72 -6.21 9.83 -6.75
CA ARG A 72 -7.14 10.12 -7.84
C ARG A 72 -8.46 9.40 -7.65
N GLY A 73 -8.42 8.10 -7.35
CA GLY A 73 -9.63 7.31 -7.08
C GLY A 73 -10.36 7.74 -5.81
N ILE A 74 -9.61 8.04 -4.73
CA ILE A 74 -10.17 8.55 -3.48
C ILE A 74 -10.89 9.89 -3.72
N ALA A 75 -10.28 10.81 -4.46
CA ALA A 75 -10.88 12.11 -4.76
C ALA A 75 -12.21 11.96 -5.54
N GLU A 76 -12.25 11.08 -6.55
CA GLU A 76 -13.46 10.77 -7.29
C GLU A 76 -14.55 10.14 -6.41
N ALA A 77 -14.17 9.23 -5.51
CA ALA A 77 -15.11 8.61 -4.56
C ALA A 77 -15.69 9.66 -3.60
N LEU A 78 -14.85 10.54 -3.03
CA LEU A 78 -15.29 11.61 -2.13
C LEU A 78 -16.15 12.69 -2.80
N ALA A 79 -16.01 12.86 -4.11
CA ALA A 79 -16.83 13.80 -4.88
C ALA A 79 -18.29 13.28 -5.04
N VAL A 80 -18.50 11.97 -4.93
CA VAL A 80 -19.80 11.34 -5.08
C VAL A 80 -20.54 11.20 -3.75
N GLY A 81 -19.83 11.04 -2.62
CA GLY A 81 -20.47 10.85 -1.31
C GLY A 81 -19.48 10.61 -0.18
N ASP A 82 -20.02 10.17 0.95
CA ASP A 82 -19.29 9.91 2.19
C ASP A 82 -19.22 8.42 2.56
N ALA A 83 -19.45 7.54 1.58
CA ALA A 83 -19.28 6.10 1.78
C ALA A 83 -17.84 5.76 2.23
N PRO A 84 -17.65 4.79 3.13
CA PRO A 84 -16.31 4.28 3.42
C PRO A 84 -15.59 3.83 2.15
N ILE A 85 -14.27 4.02 2.12
CA ILE A 85 -13.45 3.72 0.94
C ILE A 85 -12.55 2.53 1.24
N LEU A 86 -12.73 1.45 0.50
CA LEU A 86 -11.83 0.29 0.50
C LEU A 86 -10.72 0.52 -0.53
N LEU A 87 -9.48 0.70 -0.08
CA LEU A 87 -8.31 0.59 -0.94
C LEU A 87 -7.97 -0.89 -1.07
N LEU A 88 -7.95 -1.39 -2.29
CA LEU A 88 -7.71 -2.79 -2.59
C LEU A 88 -6.66 -2.93 -3.69
N ASN A 89 -5.57 -3.63 -3.40
CA ASN A 89 -4.61 -3.96 -4.43
C ASN A 89 -5.24 -4.91 -5.46
N ASN A 90 -4.92 -4.72 -6.72
CA ASN A 90 -5.43 -5.54 -7.81
C ASN A 90 -4.97 -7.01 -7.78
N ASP A 91 -3.91 -7.33 -7.03
CA ASP A 91 -3.38 -8.67 -6.78
C ASP A 91 -3.79 -9.24 -5.40
N ALA A 92 -4.78 -8.62 -4.77
CA ALA A 92 -5.38 -9.08 -3.50
C ALA A 92 -6.81 -9.57 -3.70
N PHE A 93 -7.24 -10.45 -2.81
CA PHE A 93 -8.56 -11.06 -2.78
C PHE A 93 -9.16 -10.94 -1.38
N ILE A 94 -10.43 -10.55 -1.30
CA ILE A 94 -11.21 -10.52 -0.06
C ILE A 94 -12.64 -10.96 -0.35
N GLU A 95 -13.21 -11.79 0.51
CA GLU A 95 -14.59 -12.24 0.38
C GLU A 95 -15.59 -11.14 0.81
N GLU A 96 -16.77 -11.14 0.20
CA GLU A 96 -17.84 -10.20 0.53
C GLU A 96 -18.18 -10.19 2.03
N GLY A 97 -18.29 -11.39 2.62
CA GLY A 97 -18.59 -11.55 4.04
C GLY A 97 -17.55 -10.93 4.97
N ASP A 98 -16.28 -10.93 4.54
CA ASP A 98 -15.20 -10.30 5.29
C ASP A 98 -15.25 -8.77 5.18
N VAL A 99 -15.61 -8.23 4.02
CA VAL A 99 -15.83 -6.78 3.84
C VAL A 99 -17.01 -6.31 4.68
N ILE A 100 -18.09 -7.07 4.75
CA ILE A 100 -19.25 -6.76 5.61
C ILE A 100 -18.82 -6.69 7.08
N ARG A 101 -18.01 -7.65 7.55
CA ARG A 101 -17.45 -7.60 8.93
C ARG A 101 -16.63 -6.34 9.18
N LEU A 102 -15.80 -5.94 8.22
CA LEU A 102 -15.03 -4.70 8.33
C LEU A 102 -15.94 -3.47 8.42
N LEU A 103 -17.00 -3.42 7.61
CA LEU A 103 -18.00 -2.34 7.65
C LEU A 103 -18.75 -2.32 8.99
N ASP A 104 -19.23 -3.47 9.47
CA ASP A 104 -19.94 -3.58 10.75
C ASP A 104 -19.05 -3.12 11.92
N THR A 105 -17.76 -3.50 11.90
CA THR A 105 -16.81 -3.08 12.94
C THR A 105 -16.48 -1.59 12.85
N LEU A 106 -16.35 -1.06 11.63
CA LEU A 106 -16.13 0.37 11.40
C LEU A 106 -17.31 1.20 11.93
N ASP A 107 -18.54 0.77 11.64
CA ASP A 107 -19.76 1.45 12.07
C ASP A 107 -19.98 1.36 13.59
N GLY A 108 -19.53 0.26 14.20
CA GLY A 108 -19.67 0.00 15.63
C GLY A 108 -18.79 0.89 16.53
N ASP A 109 -17.70 1.46 16.04
CA ASP A 109 -16.84 2.38 16.80
C ASP A 109 -16.42 3.59 15.93
N PRO A 110 -16.97 4.79 16.20
CA PRO A 110 -16.65 5.99 15.42
C PRO A 110 -15.19 6.44 15.54
N ARG A 111 -14.43 5.95 16.52
CA ARG A 111 -13.02 6.24 16.65
C ARG A 111 -12.17 5.48 15.63
N ILE A 112 -12.66 4.35 15.11
CA ILE A 112 -11.96 3.59 14.08
C ILE A 112 -11.99 4.39 12.78
N GLY A 113 -10.82 4.89 12.36
CA GLY A 113 -10.65 5.56 11.07
C GLY A 113 -10.20 4.61 9.96
N PHE A 114 -9.45 3.57 10.34
CA PHE A 114 -8.90 2.55 9.45
C PHE A 114 -9.16 1.16 10.01
N ILE A 115 -9.60 0.27 9.16
CA ILE A 115 -9.74 -1.14 9.53
C ILE A 115 -9.27 -2.04 8.39
N GLY A 116 -8.59 -3.13 8.73
CA GLY A 116 -8.16 -4.15 7.77
C GLY A 116 -8.42 -5.55 8.26
N PRO A 117 -8.34 -6.53 7.35
CA PRO A 117 -8.39 -7.96 7.68
C PRO A 117 -7.02 -8.49 8.11
N LEU A 118 -6.98 -9.72 8.60
CA LEU A 118 -5.76 -10.52 8.60
C LEU A 118 -5.35 -10.79 7.15
N LEU A 119 -4.09 -10.53 6.82
CA LEU A 119 -3.57 -10.70 5.46
C LEU A 119 -2.75 -11.97 5.36
N TYR A 120 -3.12 -12.84 4.43
CA TYR A 120 -2.48 -14.12 4.16
C TYR A 120 -1.84 -14.18 2.76
N ASP A 121 -0.88 -15.09 2.59
CA ASP A 121 -0.29 -15.40 1.29
C ASP A 121 -1.28 -16.20 0.43
N ALA A 122 -1.66 -15.70 -0.73
CA ALA A 122 -2.64 -16.37 -1.61
C ALA A 122 -2.14 -17.74 -2.12
N SER A 123 -0.82 -17.91 -2.25
CA SER A 123 -0.21 -19.18 -2.68
C SER A 123 -0.06 -20.17 -1.53
N ARG A 124 0.00 -19.69 -0.29
CA ARG A 124 0.13 -20.45 0.94
C ARG A 124 -0.85 -19.92 1.97
N LYS A 125 -2.13 -20.28 1.81
CA LYS A 125 -3.27 -19.71 2.54
C LYS A 125 -3.17 -19.75 4.08
N GLU A 126 -2.28 -20.55 4.64
CA GLU A 126 -2.02 -20.62 6.08
C GLU A 126 -0.91 -19.67 6.55
N LYS A 127 -0.15 -19.08 5.59
CA LYS A 127 0.94 -18.19 5.93
C LYS A 127 0.42 -16.77 6.15
N LEU A 128 0.41 -16.34 7.40
CA LEU A 128 0.09 -14.98 7.79
C LEU A 128 1.18 -14.03 7.26
N LEU A 129 0.77 -13.00 6.55
CA LEU A 129 1.63 -11.91 6.06
C LEU A 129 1.56 -10.69 6.97
N SER A 130 0.38 -10.44 7.58
CA SER A 130 0.21 -9.34 8.51
C SER A 130 -1.08 -9.46 9.33
N ALA A 131 -0.97 -9.19 10.61
CA ALA A 131 -2.06 -8.94 11.56
C ALA A 131 -2.01 -7.48 12.05
N GLY A 132 -1.73 -6.55 11.14
CA GLY A 132 -1.55 -5.14 11.43
C GLY A 132 -0.09 -4.69 11.36
N GLY A 133 0.14 -3.42 11.63
CA GLY A 133 1.45 -2.78 11.52
C GLY A 133 1.85 -1.97 12.74
N LYS A 134 3.16 -1.89 12.94
CA LYS A 134 3.85 -1.00 13.87
C LYS A 134 4.43 0.17 13.09
N ASN A 135 4.70 1.30 13.76
CA ASN A 135 5.32 2.46 13.15
C ASN A 135 6.67 2.12 12.46
N PRO A 136 6.77 2.22 11.12
CA PRO A 136 7.97 1.84 10.40
C PRO A 136 9.18 2.75 10.68
N ALA A 137 8.99 3.94 11.26
CA ALA A 137 10.11 4.79 11.68
C ALA A 137 10.85 4.18 12.89
N ARG A 138 10.13 3.48 13.77
CA ARG A 138 10.67 2.93 15.02
C ARG A 138 11.02 1.46 14.92
N HIS A 139 10.34 0.70 14.05
CA HIS A 139 10.46 -0.75 13.97
C HIS A 139 11.10 -1.20 12.66
N HIS A 140 12.11 -2.07 12.77
CA HIS A 140 12.71 -2.71 11.61
C HIS A 140 11.70 -3.57 10.84
N GLN A 141 10.97 -4.42 11.56
CA GLN A 141 9.89 -5.24 11.05
C GLN A 141 8.56 -4.60 11.46
N SER A 142 7.90 -3.97 10.50
CA SER A 142 6.67 -3.21 10.78
C SER A 142 5.41 -4.07 10.75
N HIS A 143 5.41 -5.23 10.09
CA HIS A 143 4.28 -6.14 10.10
C HIS A 143 4.25 -6.98 11.38
N ILE A 144 3.07 -7.08 11.98
CA ILE A 144 2.79 -7.99 13.10
C ILE A 144 2.45 -9.34 12.50
N LEU A 145 3.20 -10.39 12.89
CA LEU A 145 3.02 -11.75 12.38
C LEU A 145 2.44 -12.71 13.43
N GLU A 146 2.12 -12.20 14.61
CA GLU A 146 1.58 -12.97 15.72
C GLU A 146 0.09 -12.67 15.88
N LEU A 147 -0.71 -13.72 16.02
CA LEU A 147 -2.11 -13.63 16.40
C LEU A 147 -2.17 -13.62 17.93
N THR A 148 -2.91 -12.68 18.49
CA THR A 148 -3.30 -12.71 19.92
C THR A 148 -4.65 -13.42 20.01
N ASP A 149 -4.73 -14.45 20.82
CA ASP A 149 -5.97 -15.20 21.01
C ASP A 149 -7.02 -14.31 21.72
N GLY A 150 -8.26 -14.37 21.22
CA GLY A 150 -9.46 -13.91 21.92
C GLY A 150 -9.98 -12.52 21.60
N GLU A 151 -9.24 -11.63 20.98
CA GLU A 151 -9.74 -10.29 20.63
C GLU A 151 -10.24 -10.23 19.19
N PRO A 152 -11.55 -9.99 18.95
CA PRO A 152 -12.10 -9.88 17.60
C PRO A 152 -11.62 -8.64 16.85
N VAL A 153 -11.24 -7.57 17.56
CA VAL A 153 -10.72 -6.32 16.99
C VAL A 153 -9.45 -5.93 17.74
N ARG A 154 -8.37 -5.82 17.01
CA ARG A 154 -7.05 -5.44 17.54
C ARG A 154 -6.69 -4.02 17.12
N ILE A 155 -6.37 -3.15 18.08
CA ILE A 155 -5.84 -1.81 17.79
C ILE A 155 -4.36 -1.93 17.43
N VAL A 156 -3.96 -1.26 16.35
CA VAL A 156 -2.61 -1.26 15.79
C VAL A 156 -2.14 0.16 15.46
N GLU A 157 -0.85 0.37 15.25
CA GLU A 157 -0.34 1.70 14.86
C GLU A 157 -0.66 2.04 13.40
N CYS A 158 -0.73 1.03 12.52
CA CYS A 158 -1.17 1.19 11.13
C CYS A 158 -1.74 -0.10 10.55
N VAL A 159 -2.56 0.04 9.50
CA VAL A 159 -3.12 -1.06 8.72
C VAL A 159 -2.28 -1.23 7.44
N PRO A 160 -2.01 -2.47 6.98
CA PRO A 160 -1.39 -2.71 5.68
C PRO A 160 -2.20 -2.12 4.52
N GLY A 161 -1.53 -1.43 3.60
CA GLY A 161 -2.20 -0.78 2.45
C GLY A 161 -2.72 -1.74 1.36
N THR A 162 -2.47 -3.04 1.48
CA THR A 162 -2.94 -4.05 0.52
C THR A 162 -4.46 -4.16 0.49
N VAL A 163 -5.09 -4.16 1.67
CA VAL A 163 -6.55 -4.17 1.87
C VAL A 163 -6.83 -3.34 3.11
N VAL A 164 -7.39 -2.15 2.93
CA VAL A 164 -7.72 -1.25 4.04
C VAL A 164 -9.00 -0.50 3.76
N LEU A 165 -9.96 -0.63 4.66
CA LEU A 165 -11.20 0.15 4.67
C LEU A 165 -10.98 1.40 5.51
N VAL A 166 -11.26 2.56 4.93
CA VAL A 166 -11.03 3.87 5.53
C VAL A 166 -12.35 4.64 5.58
N ARG A 167 -12.65 5.22 6.71
CA ARG A 167 -13.79 6.14 6.87
C ARG A 167 -13.57 7.38 5.99
N ALA A 168 -14.53 7.77 5.17
CA ALA A 168 -14.40 8.93 4.27
C ALA A 168 -14.02 10.23 5.02
N GLU A 169 -14.56 10.40 6.24
CA GLU A 169 -14.25 11.54 7.10
C GLU A 169 -12.75 11.68 7.41
N VAL A 170 -12.00 10.57 7.50
CA VAL A 170 -10.55 10.61 7.70
C VAL A 170 -9.89 11.37 6.56
N PHE A 171 -10.22 11.05 5.30
CA PHE A 171 -9.66 11.75 4.15
C PHE A 171 -10.04 13.23 4.13
N ARG A 172 -11.26 13.59 4.55
CA ARG A 172 -11.71 14.98 4.61
C ARG A 172 -11.02 15.79 5.70
N ARG A 173 -10.76 15.20 6.86
CA ARG A 173 -10.19 15.88 8.03
C ARG A 173 -8.68 15.85 8.09
N VAL A 174 -8.09 14.72 7.70
CA VAL A 174 -6.63 14.48 7.82
C VAL A 174 -5.92 14.78 6.52
N GLY A 175 -6.57 14.48 5.38
CA GLY A 175 -6.02 14.62 4.04
C GLY A 175 -5.82 13.28 3.35
N LEU A 176 -5.27 13.34 2.15
CA LEU A 176 -5.02 12.19 1.29
C LEU A 176 -3.66 11.54 1.62
N LEU A 177 -3.30 10.49 0.89
CA LEU A 177 -1.99 9.86 1.00
C LEU A 177 -0.89 10.84 0.57
N ASP A 178 0.21 10.94 1.32
CA ASP A 178 1.31 11.85 0.96
C ASP A 178 2.11 11.29 -0.23
N GLU A 179 2.01 11.97 -1.37
CA GLU A 179 2.64 11.57 -2.64
C GLU A 179 4.17 11.60 -2.61
N ALA A 180 4.77 12.26 -1.61
CA ALA A 180 6.21 12.22 -1.39
C ALA A 180 6.72 10.79 -1.13
N TYR A 181 5.86 9.89 -0.65
CA TYR A 181 6.21 8.46 -0.51
C TYR A 181 6.32 7.76 -1.87
N PHE A 182 5.51 8.12 -2.83
CA PHE A 182 5.35 7.46 -4.12
C PHE A 182 4.87 6.01 -3.99
N PHE A 183 5.59 5.18 -3.22
CA PHE A 183 5.29 3.76 -2.98
C PHE A 183 5.85 3.31 -1.62
N ALA A 184 5.07 2.57 -0.85
CA ALA A 184 5.33 2.06 0.50
C ALA A 184 5.39 3.12 1.61
N SER A 185 4.73 2.84 2.72
CA SER A 185 4.60 3.64 3.95
C SER A 185 3.61 4.81 3.91
N GLU A 186 2.97 5.15 2.78
CA GLU A 186 1.97 6.22 2.66
C GLU A 186 0.72 5.95 3.51
N VAL A 187 0.24 4.69 3.56
CA VAL A 187 -0.90 4.31 4.42
C VAL A 187 -0.50 4.36 5.89
N ALA A 188 0.71 3.91 6.24
CA ALA A 188 1.21 4.02 7.61
C ALA A 188 1.34 5.49 8.05
N ASP A 189 1.81 6.36 7.16
CA ASP A 189 1.86 7.81 7.40
C ASP A 189 0.48 8.37 7.70
N LEU A 190 -0.52 8.06 6.87
CA LEU A 190 -1.88 8.55 7.05
C LEU A 190 -2.52 8.01 8.35
N CYS A 191 -2.31 6.73 8.70
CA CYS A 191 -2.73 6.16 9.98
C CYS A 191 -2.14 6.93 11.17
N LEU A 192 -0.83 7.22 11.13
CA LEU A 192 -0.14 7.96 12.19
C LEU A 192 -0.62 9.42 12.29
N GLN A 193 -0.91 10.08 11.16
CA GLN A 193 -1.51 11.42 11.15
C GLN A 193 -2.91 11.41 11.72
N ALA A 194 -3.75 10.45 11.32
CA ALA A 194 -5.10 10.30 11.82
C ALA A 194 -5.13 10.00 13.33
N GLY A 195 -4.15 9.24 13.83
CA GLY A 195 -3.96 9.03 15.27
C GLY A 195 -3.78 10.33 16.06
N ARG A 196 -3.11 11.34 15.48
CA ARG A 196 -2.99 12.68 16.07
C ARG A 196 -4.30 13.47 16.09
N CYS A 197 -5.25 13.07 15.21
CA CYS A 197 -6.59 13.65 15.13
C CYS A 197 -7.64 12.86 15.94
N GLY A 198 -7.21 11.84 16.72
CA GLY A 198 -8.07 11.05 17.60
C GLY A 198 -8.65 9.77 16.97
N TYR A 199 -8.31 9.45 15.72
CA TYR A 199 -8.69 8.18 15.11
C TYR A 199 -7.76 7.05 15.54
N VAL A 200 -8.28 5.81 15.52
CA VAL A 200 -7.50 4.60 15.73
C VAL A 200 -7.47 3.75 14.46
N SER A 201 -6.42 2.97 14.31
CA SER A 201 -6.29 1.94 13.28
C SER A 201 -6.53 0.57 13.91
N ALA A 202 -7.29 -0.30 13.23
CA ALA A 202 -7.67 -1.60 13.76
C ALA A 202 -7.52 -2.72 12.73
N ILE A 203 -7.39 -3.94 13.22
CA ILE A 203 -7.53 -5.18 12.44
C ILE A 203 -8.72 -5.96 13.01
N ASP A 204 -9.67 -6.34 12.17
CA ASP A 204 -10.67 -7.33 12.52
C ASP A 204 -10.08 -8.74 12.30
N THR A 205 -9.83 -9.45 13.39
CA THR A 205 -9.16 -10.75 13.35
C THR A 205 -10.06 -11.87 12.81
N ARG A 206 -11.35 -11.60 12.63
CA ARG A 206 -12.33 -12.51 12.03
C ARG A 206 -12.41 -12.39 10.51
N ALA A 207 -11.93 -11.27 9.96
CA ALA A 207 -11.88 -11.02 8.53
C ALA A 207 -10.53 -11.44 7.93
N ARG A 208 -10.54 -11.99 6.72
CA ARG A 208 -9.34 -12.49 6.03
C ARG A 208 -9.27 -11.94 4.62
N ALA A 209 -8.05 -11.61 4.20
CA ALA A 209 -7.74 -11.32 2.80
C ALA A 209 -6.46 -12.04 2.39
N PHE A 210 -6.29 -12.23 1.09
CA PHE A 210 -5.19 -12.97 0.49
C PHE A 210 -4.44 -12.09 -0.52
N HIS A 211 -3.12 -12.18 -0.55
CA HIS A 211 -2.28 -11.38 -1.42
C HIS A 211 -1.31 -12.24 -2.22
N HIS A 212 -1.24 -12.01 -3.52
CA HIS A 212 -0.32 -12.69 -4.43
C HIS A 212 1.06 -12.03 -4.45
N LEU A 213 2.00 -12.51 -3.61
CA LEU A 213 3.34 -11.91 -3.50
C LEU A 213 4.26 -12.11 -4.71
N GLY A 214 3.93 -13.01 -5.63
CA GLY A 214 4.83 -13.47 -6.70
C GLY A 214 4.88 -12.60 -7.95
N ARG A 215 3.88 -11.76 -8.19
CA ARG A 215 3.66 -11.10 -9.49
C ARG A 215 4.55 -9.88 -9.75
N SER A 216 5.13 -9.28 -8.72
CA SER A 216 6.03 -8.11 -8.83
C SER A 216 7.51 -8.45 -8.53
N SER A 217 7.94 -9.69 -8.78
CA SER A 217 9.23 -10.23 -8.28
C SER A 217 10.47 -9.49 -8.78
N ASP A 218 10.52 -9.07 -10.05
CA ASP A 218 11.74 -8.53 -10.65
C ASP A 218 12.09 -7.12 -10.18
N LEU A 219 11.08 -6.30 -9.90
CA LEU A 219 11.27 -4.95 -9.39
C LEU A 219 11.39 -4.90 -7.85
N ARG A 220 11.03 -5.98 -7.13
CA ARG A 220 11.14 -6.04 -5.67
C ARG A 220 12.57 -5.94 -5.16
N SER A 221 13.52 -6.48 -5.89
CA SER A 221 14.93 -6.45 -5.50
C SER A 221 15.56 -5.06 -5.59
N SER A 222 14.96 -4.13 -6.31
CA SER A 222 15.45 -2.77 -6.53
C SER A 222 14.47 -1.71 -6.04
N LEU A 223 13.36 -1.48 -6.76
CA LEU A 223 12.41 -0.40 -6.45
C LEU A 223 11.80 -0.52 -5.07
N TYR A 224 11.25 -1.70 -4.73
CA TYR A 224 10.62 -1.92 -3.42
C TYR A 224 11.59 -1.68 -2.27
N VAL A 225 12.81 -2.23 -2.37
CA VAL A 225 13.84 -2.06 -1.33
C VAL A 225 14.26 -0.60 -1.22
N TYR A 226 14.47 0.09 -2.34
CA TYR A 226 14.80 1.51 -2.36
C TYR A 226 13.75 2.35 -1.63
N TYR A 227 12.45 2.19 -2.00
CA TYR A 227 11.38 2.99 -1.40
C TYR A 227 11.21 2.71 0.08
N ILE A 228 11.24 1.45 0.53
CA ILE A 228 11.16 1.12 1.97
C ILE A 228 12.29 1.80 2.76
N ILE A 229 13.51 1.73 2.26
CA ILE A 229 14.68 2.36 2.94
C ILE A 229 14.51 3.88 2.95
N ARG A 230 14.26 4.51 1.81
CA ARG A 230 14.15 5.96 1.69
C ARG A 230 13.00 6.52 2.53
N ASN A 231 11.85 5.89 2.45
CA ASN A 231 10.62 6.38 3.09
C ASN A 231 10.68 6.30 4.61
N ARG A 232 11.51 5.44 5.17
CA ARG A 232 11.77 5.41 6.62
C ARG A 232 12.35 6.73 7.13
N PHE A 233 13.20 7.39 6.35
CA PHE A 233 13.73 8.71 6.68
C PHE A 233 12.65 9.80 6.59
N LEU A 234 11.71 9.68 5.65
CA LEU A 234 10.56 10.59 5.55
C LEU A 234 9.65 10.44 6.79
N LEU A 235 9.28 9.21 7.16
CA LEU A 235 8.50 8.93 8.37
C LEU A 235 9.19 9.46 9.62
N THR A 236 10.48 9.18 9.78
CA THR A 236 11.28 9.69 10.91
C THR A 236 11.26 11.22 10.96
N ARG A 237 11.39 11.87 9.81
CA ARG A 237 11.33 13.34 9.71
C ARG A 237 9.98 13.91 10.17
N LYS A 238 8.87 13.22 9.87
CA LYS A 238 7.50 13.67 10.18
C LYS A 238 7.08 13.35 11.62
N PHE A 239 7.46 12.18 12.12
CA PHE A 239 6.90 11.65 13.37
C PHE A 239 7.89 11.60 14.54
N GLU A 240 9.20 11.60 14.29
CA GLU A 240 10.24 11.47 15.32
C GLU A 240 11.07 12.76 15.46
N ARG A 241 10.40 13.93 15.50
CA ARG A 241 11.06 15.24 15.45
C ARG A 241 12.15 15.41 16.53
N HIS A 242 11.89 15.01 17.78
CA HIS A 242 12.83 15.13 18.89
C HIS A 242 14.01 14.13 18.82
N TRP A 243 13.75 12.94 18.28
CA TRP A 243 14.73 11.86 18.18
C TRP A 243 15.29 11.70 16.77
N LYS A 244 14.98 12.62 15.87
CA LYS A 244 15.28 12.55 14.44
C LYS A 244 16.75 12.22 14.17
N ILE A 245 17.70 12.89 14.84
CA ILE A 245 19.14 12.68 14.62
C ILE A 245 19.53 11.27 15.06
N LEU A 246 19.07 10.83 16.23
CA LEU A 246 19.33 9.48 16.73
C LEU A 246 18.82 8.40 15.77
N PHE A 247 17.56 8.52 15.31
CA PHE A 247 16.98 7.59 14.36
C PHE A 247 17.69 7.62 13.00
N TYR A 248 18.12 8.81 12.54
CA TYR A 248 18.87 8.93 11.29
C TYR A 248 20.23 8.22 11.39
N CYS A 249 20.96 8.40 12.49
CA CYS A 249 22.23 7.70 12.72
C CYS A 249 21.99 6.18 12.80
N PHE A 250 21.00 5.74 13.58
CA PHE A 250 20.66 4.33 13.71
C PHE A 250 20.34 3.69 12.36
N TRP A 251 19.42 4.30 11.60
CA TRP A 251 19.01 3.76 10.30
C TRP A 251 20.12 3.84 9.25
N ALA A 252 20.99 4.86 9.30
CA ALA A 252 22.12 4.95 8.40
C ALA A 252 23.11 3.80 8.64
N LEU A 253 23.49 3.55 9.90
CA LEU A 253 24.38 2.44 10.26
C LEU A 253 23.75 1.09 9.90
N TYR A 254 22.47 0.91 10.21
CA TYR A 254 21.74 -0.29 9.84
C TYR A 254 21.74 -0.53 8.32
N CYS A 255 21.43 0.50 7.51
CA CYS A 255 21.40 0.39 6.05
C CYS A 255 22.79 0.09 5.47
N LEU A 256 23.86 0.66 6.02
CA LEU A 256 25.23 0.36 5.61
C LEU A 256 25.57 -1.11 5.89
N ALA A 257 25.31 -1.58 7.10
CA ALA A 257 25.54 -2.99 7.48
C ALA A 257 24.70 -3.95 6.63
N LEU A 258 23.41 -3.64 6.42
CA LEU A 258 22.53 -4.43 5.56
C LEU A 258 23.01 -4.45 4.10
N SER A 259 23.44 -3.30 3.57
CA SER A 259 23.97 -3.21 2.20
C SER A 259 25.23 -4.10 2.04
N LEU A 260 26.15 -4.06 3.02
CA LEU A 260 27.35 -4.90 3.00
C LEU A 260 26.98 -6.40 3.05
N LYS A 261 26.11 -6.80 4.00
CA LYS A 261 25.62 -8.18 4.10
C LYS A 261 25.00 -8.68 2.80
N VAL A 262 24.13 -7.87 2.17
CA VAL A 262 23.45 -8.22 0.92
C VAL A 262 24.43 -8.28 -0.25
N GLN A 263 25.43 -7.39 -0.29
CA GLN A 263 26.51 -7.39 -1.28
C GLN A 263 27.32 -8.70 -1.21
N LEU A 264 27.73 -9.08 0.00
CA LEU A 264 28.49 -10.32 0.25
C LEU A 264 27.66 -11.59 -0.03
N SER A 265 26.33 -11.49 0.04
CA SER A 265 25.41 -12.59 -0.34
C SER A 265 25.13 -12.66 -1.85
N GLY A 266 25.93 -11.99 -2.70
CA GLY A 266 25.79 -12.07 -4.15
C GLY A 266 24.59 -11.32 -4.75
N ARG A 267 24.00 -10.35 -4.02
CA ARG A 267 22.87 -9.54 -4.49
C ARG A 267 23.23 -8.05 -4.66
N PRO A 268 24.09 -7.70 -5.62
CA PRO A 268 24.63 -6.35 -5.77
C PRO A 268 23.56 -5.32 -6.16
N THR A 269 22.53 -5.69 -6.93
CA THR A 269 21.41 -4.83 -7.29
C THR A 269 20.67 -4.34 -6.05
N THR A 270 20.31 -5.27 -5.16
CA THR A 270 19.63 -4.94 -3.90
C THR A 270 20.53 -4.06 -3.00
N ALA A 271 21.84 -4.35 -2.93
CA ALA A 271 22.77 -3.54 -2.15
C ALA A 271 22.90 -2.11 -2.69
N ARG A 272 22.90 -1.92 -4.01
CA ARG A 272 22.88 -0.58 -4.65
C ARG A 272 21.58 0.16 -4.32
N ALA A 273 20.42 -0.52 -4.40
CA ALA A 273 19.12 0.06 -4.05
C ALA A 273 19.07 0.54 -2.58
N ILE A 274 19.63 -0.24 -1.63
CA ILE A 274 19.75 0.15 -0.22
C ILE A 274 20.58 1.42 -0.08
N ARG A 275 21.78 1.46 -0.68
CA ARG A 275 22.66 2.63 -0.61
C ARG A 275 22.03 3.88 -1.21
N LEU A 276 21.36 3.73 -2.35
CA LEU A 276 20.66 4.85 -3.01
C LEU A 276 19.49 5.35 -2.15
N GLY A 277 18.69 4.44 -1.57
CA GLY A 277 17.59 4.77 -0.68
C GLY A 277 18.06 5.50 0.59
N LEU A 278 19.18 5.04 1.19
CA LEU A 278 19.83 5.72 2.29
C LEU A 278 20.27 7.15 1.91
N LEU A 279 20.98 7.28 0.78
CA LEU A 279 21.51 8.57 0.33
C LEU A 279 20.37 9.58 0.05
N ASP A 280 19.34 9.15 -0.65
CA ASP A 280 18.21 9.99 -1.00
C ASP A 280 17.35 10.31 0.23
N GLY A 281 17.19 9.36 1.17
CA GLY A 281 16.54 9.59 2.46
C GLY A 281 17.23 10.65 3.30
N LEU A 282 18.56 10.58 3.42
CA LEU A 282 19.36 11.58 4.14
C LEU A 282 19.31 12.96 3.47
N ARG A 283 19.32 13.00 2.13
CA ARG A 283 19.25 14.25 1.36
C ARG A 283 17.83 14.83 1.23
N GLY A 284 16.80 14.10 1.68
CA GLY A 284 15.41 14.51 1.54
C GLY A 284 14.90 14.47 0.09
N ARG A 285 15.43 13.58 -0.76
CA ARG A 285 14.96 13.39 -2.12
C ARG A 285 13.81 12.37 -2.12
N PHE A 286 12.57 12.87 -2.13
CA PHE A 286 11.35 12.10 -2.10
C PHE A 286 10.60 12.14 -3.43
N GLY A 287 9.39 11.54 -3.51
CA GLY A 287 8.62 11.40 -4.74
C GLY A 287 9.11 10.25 -5.63
N GLY A 288 8.64 10.19 -6.87
CA GLY A 288 8.99 9.15 -7.85
C GLY A 288 10.45 9.21 -8.26
N GLN A 289 11.16 8.06 -8.20
CA GLN A 289 12.58 7.95 -8.56
C GLN A 289 12.86 6.66 -9.35
N ASN A 290 11.85 6.09 -10.01
CA ASN A 290 11.95 4.77 -10.66
C ASN A 290 13.10 4.70 -11.66
N GLU A 291 13.19 5.62 -12.60
CA GLU A 291 14.25 5.64 -13.62
C GLU A 291 15.65 5.68 -13.00
N ARG A 292 15.82 6.56 -12.01
CA ARG A 292 17.09 6.70 -11.30
C ARG A 292 17.50 5.41 -10.58
N VAL A 293 16.53 4.73 -9.95
CA VAL A 293 16.79 3.47 -9.23
C VAL A 293 17.15 2.36 -10.20
N LEU A 294 16.43 2.25 -11.31
CA LEU A 294 16.69 1.23 -12.33
C LEU A 294 18.07 1.42 -12.97
N LEU A 295 18.42 2.65 -13.36
CA LEU A 295 19.74 2.97 -13.89
C LEU A 295 20.87 2.64 -12.88
N ALA A 296 20.73 3.06 -11.63
CA ALA A 296 21.72 2.80 -10.58
C ALA A 296 21.82 1.31 -10.24
N SER A 297 20.77 0.55 -10.42
CA SER A 297 20.72 -0.90 -10.16
C SER A 297 21.29 -1.74 -11.31
N GLY A 298 21.60 -1.12 -12.46
CA GLY A 298 22.08 -1.82 -13.65
C GLY A 298 20.97 -2.56 -14.43
N VAL A 299 19.71 -2.24 -14.14
CA VAL A 299 18.54 -2.71 -14.87
C VAL A 299 18.25 -1.65 -15.95
N GLY A 300 18.47 -1.99 -17.21
CA GLY A 300 18.26 -1.04 -18.31
C GLY A 300 16.78 -0.60 -18.40
N PRO A 301 16.50 0.62 -18.92
CA PRO A 301 15.14 1.17 -19.00
C PRO A 301 14.16 0.34 -19.84
N ARG A 302 14.63 -0.61 -20.63
CA ARG A 302 13.80 -1.55 -21.42
C ARG A 302 13.17 -2.69 -20.60
N ALA A 303 13.60 -2.94 -19.37
CA ALA A 303 13.03 -4.00 -18.53
C ALA A 303 11.62 -3.66 -17.99
N THR A 304 11.17 -2.42 -18.16
CA THR A 304 9.84 -1.94 -17.73
C THR A 304 8.79 -2.01 -18.85
N LEU A 305 9.17 -2.32 -20.09
CA LEU A 305 8.30 -2.21 -21.26
C LEU A 305 7.88 -3.55 -21.88
N VAL A 306 8.42 -4.69 -21.44
CA VAL A 306 8.09 -5.99 -22.05
C VAL A 306 7.82 -7.00 -20.95
N ARG A 307 6.55 -7.29 -20.69
CA ARG A 307 6.07 -8.63 -20.39
C ARG A 307 5.20 -9.04 -21.57
N GLU A 308 5.77 -9.92 -22.41
CA GLU A 308 5.00 -10.74 -23.31
C GLU A 308 4.06 -11.68 -22.53
#